data_30fcbeef968c2a2a62ecad223c614b13
#
_entry.id   30fcbeef968c2a2a62ecad223c614b13
#
_cell.length_a   1.000
_cell.length_b   1.000
_cell.length_c   1.000
_cell.angle_alpha   90.00
_cell.angle_beta   90.00
_cell.angle_gamma   90.00
#
_symmetry.space_group_name_H-M   'P 1'
#
loop_
_entity.id
_entity.type
_entity.pdbx_description
1 polymer ?
#
loop_
_entity_poly.entity_id
_entity_poly.type
_entity_poly.pdbx_seq_one_letter_code
_entity_poly.pdbx_strand_id
1 'polypeptide(L)'
;SILIGSGCSVPYGLPTMDDLAKEIVEKLDSSYLSEDSWREFKSQLVNTENLETALEAVDMKEDIHDAIIHVVWAFINRKDNEAFLNFIKSGHYPSVTKILRKCVQSAASTNIITTNYDRLVEYSIDASEGKCISGFVGNYIKQFQSFDGSNYKRAINLFKVHGSIDWFKHKTHGNTIATNFYDVSHF
;
A
#
# COMPACT_ATOMS: atom_id res chain seq x y z
N SER A 1 -7.70 15.53 11.28
CA SER A 1 -7.25 14.25 10.70
C SER A 1 -8.10 13.91 9.48
N ILE A 2 -7.49 13.23 8.51
CA ILE A 2 -8.12 12.77 7.27
C ILE A 2 -7.97 11.25 7.23
N LEU A 3 -9.06 10.53 6.97
CA LEU A 3 -9.05 9.08 6.74
C LEU A 3 -9.19 8.81 5.24
N ILE A 4 -8.31 7.98 4.68
CA ILE A 4 -8.27 7.64 3.27
C ILE A 4 -8.31 6.11 3.11
N GLY A 5 -9.28 5.62 2.34
CA GLY A 5 -9.41 4.21 1.99
C GLY A 5 -9.19 3.95 0.50
N SER A 6 -9.24 2.68 0.09
CA SER A 6 -8.95 2.20 -1.26
C SER A 6 -9.79 2.86 -2.36
N GLY A 7 -11.02 3.25 -2.07
CA GLY A 7 -11.87 3.98 -3.00
C GLY A 7 -11.28 5.29 -3.53
N CYS A 8 -10.34 5.91 -2.80
CA CYS A 8 -9.62 7.09 -3.28
C CYS A 8 -8.58 6.76 -4.35
N SER A 9 -8.12 5.51 -4.44
CA SER A 9 -7.06 5.08 -5.36
C SER A 9 -7.60 4.47 -6.66
N VAL A 10 -8.81 3.88 -6.63
CA VAL A 10 -9.46 3.24 -7.78
C VAL A 10 -9.55 4.14 -9.02
N PRO A 11 -9.92 5.45 -8.93
CA PRO A 11 -9.97 6.32 -10.10
C PRO A 11 -8.62 6.52 -10.81
N TYR A 12 -7.53 6.14 -10.17
CA TYR A 12 -6.16 6.26 -10.70
C TYR A 12 -5.58 4.93 -11.17
N GLY A 13 -6.44 3.88 -11.27
CA GLY A 13 -6.09 2.56 -11.80
C GLY A 13 -5.54 1.59 -10.76
N LEU A 14 -5.63 1.91 -9.48
CA LEU A 14 -5.29 0.96 -8.41
C LEU A 14 -6.41 -0.09 -8.28
N PRO A 15 -6.05 -1.35 -7.94
CA PRO A 15 -7.00 -2.44 -7.90
C PRO A 15 -8.01 -2.29 -6.75
N THR A 16 -9.21 -2.79 -7.00
CA THR A 16 -10.20 -3.09 -5.95
C THR A 16 -9.87 -4.42 -5.26
N MET A 17 -10.57 -4.74 -4.16
CA MET A 17 -10.44 -6.06 -3.52
C MET A 17 -10.84 -7.20 -4.45
N ASP A 18 -11.85 -6.98 -5.32
CA ASP A 18 -12.27 -7.94 -6.34
C ASP A 18 -11.18 -8.17 -7.40
N ASP A 19 -10.49 -7.11 -7.82
CA ASP A 19 -9.37 -7.24 -8.76
C ASP A 19 -8.22 -8.02 -8.15
N LEU A 20 -7.91 -7.79 -6.86
CA LEU A 20 -6.91 -8.57 -6.12
C LEU A 20 -7.30 -10.05 -6.02
N ALA A 21 -8.56 -10.34 -5.68
CA ALA A 21 -9.06 -11.70 -5.59
C ALA A 21 -8.94 -12.45 -6.93
N LYS A 22 -9.30 -11.80 -8.03
CA LYS A 22 -9.17 -12.35 -9.39
C LYS A 22 -7.71 -12.63 -9.75
N GLU A 23 -6.81 -11.67 -9.51
CA GLU A 23 -5.37 -11.82 -9.80
C GLU A 23 -4.77 -12.99 -9.00
N ILE A 24 -5.12 -13.13 -7.70
CA ILE A 24 -4.67 -14.24 -6.85
C ILE A 24 -5.10 -15.59 -7.47
N VAL A 25 -6.38 -15.73 -7.80
CA VAL A 25 -6.90 -16.99 -8.36
C VAL A 25 -6.25 -17.26 -9.72
N GLU A 26 -6.16 -16.26 -10.61
CA GLU A 26 -5.56 -16.44 -11.94
C GLU A 26 -4.10 -16.89 -11.86
N LYS A 27 -3.31 -16.36 -10.93
CA LYS A 27 -1.89 -16.66 -10.81
C LYS A 27 -1.58 -17.95 -10.09
N LEU A 28 -2.39 -18.32 -9.09
CA LEU A 28 -2.05 -19.41 -8.17
C LEU A 28 -2.86 -20.69 -8.39
N ASP A 29 -4.01 -20.63 -9.08
CA ASP A 29 -4.91 -21.78 -9.18
C ASP A 29 -4.22 -23.01 -9.79
N SER A 30 -3.44 -22.87 -10.84
CA SER A 30 -2.71 -23.98 -11.47
C SER A 30 -1.65 -24.60 -10.57
N SER A 31 -1.08 -23.85 -9.65
CA SER A 31 -0.01 -24.30 -8.75
C SER A 31 -0.56 -25.04 -7.53
N TYR A 32 -1.71 -24.62 -7.02
CA TYR A 32 -2.25 -25.10 -5.75
C TYR A 32 -3.61 -25.83 -5.86
N LEU A 33 -4.04 -26.18 -7.07
CA LEU A 33 -5.36 -26.79 -7.33
C LEU A 33 -5.62 -28.06 -6.52
N SER A 34 -4.58 -28.87 -6.22
CA SER A 34 -4.66 -30.09 -5.44
C SER A 34 -4.69 -29.86 -3.92
N GLU A 35 -4.37 -28.67 -3.44
CA GLU A 35 -4.28 -28.35 -2.02
C GLU A 35 -5.66 -28.06 -1.42
N ASP A 36 -5.97 -28.73 -0.30
CA ASP A 36 -7.29 -28.61 0.34
C ASP A 36 -7.53 -27.19 0.86
N SER A 37 -6.54 -26.58 1.51
CA SER A 37 -6.64 -25.22 2.02
C SER A 37 -6.86 -24.19 0.90
N TRP A 38 -6.28 -24.41 -0.29
CA TRP A 38 -6.51 -23.57 -1.46
C TRP A 38 -7.95 -23.68 -1.97
N ARG A 39 -8.49 -24.90 -2.03
CA ARG A 39 -9.90 -25.13 -2.44
C ARG A 39 -10.87 -24.51 -1.44
N GLU A 40 -10.58 -24.62 -0.14
CA GLU A 40 -11.36 -23.99 0.92
C GLU A 40 -11.34 -22.47 0.79
N PHE A 41 -10.15 -21.87 0.61
CA PHE A 41 -9.99 -20.42 0.39
C PHE A 41 -10.85 -19.93 -0.78
N LYS A 42 -10.80 -20.61 -1.95
CA LYS A 42 -11.62 -20.23 -3.09
C LYS A 42 -13.13 -20.33 -2.77
N SER A 43 -13.54 -21.35 -2.05
CA SER A 43 -14.94 -21.50 -1.62
C SER A 43 -15.36 -20.35 -0.69
N GLN A 44 -14.52 -19.98 0.28
CA GLN A 44 -14.79 -18.84 1.16
C GLN A 44 -14.82 -17.52 0.40
N LEU A 45 -13.93 -17.32 -0.56
CA LEU A 45 -13.88 -16.12 -1.39
C LEU A 45 -15.20 -15.93 -2.19
N VAL A 46 -15.75 -17.01 -2.74
CA VAL A 46 -17.06 -16.99 -3.43
C VAL A 46 -18.22 -16.70 -2.47
N ASN A 47 -18.17 -17.28 -1.26
CA ASN A 47 -19.26 -17.17 -0.29
C ASN A 47 -19.30 -15.80 0.41
N THR A 48 -18.14 -15.17 0.64
CA THR A 48 -18.05 -13.94 1.41
C THR A 48 -17.96 -12.69 0.52
N GLU A 49 -17.57 -12.85 -0.74
CA GLU A 49 -17.23 -11.74 -1.65
C GLU A 49 -16.21 -10.76 -1.04
N ASN A 50 -15.43 -11.23 -0.07
CA ASN A 50 -14.48 -10.41 0.68
C ASN A 50 -13.16 -11.17 0.88
N LEU A 51 -12.08 -10.64 0.28
CA LEU A 51 -10.77 -11.25 0.31
C LEU A 51 -10.20 -11.38 1.73
N GLU A 52 -10.33 -10.34 2.57
CA GLU A 52 -9.79 -10.35 3.93
C GLU A 52 -10.50 -11.42 4.77
N THR A 53 -11.82 -11.47 4.70
CA THR A 53 -12.62 -12.49 5.40
C THR A 53 -12.28 -13.90 4.94
N ALA A 54 -12.07 -14.10 3.63
CA ALA A 54 -11.68 -15.40 3.10
C ALA A 54 -10.28 -15.84 3.56
N LEU A 55 -9.33 -14.90 3.65
CA LEU A 55 -7.98 -15.16 4.16
C LEU A 55 -7.99 -15.50 5.66
N GLU A 56 -8.81 -14.82 6.45
CA GLU A 56 -8.93 -15.08 7.91
C GLU A 56 -9.64 -16.41 8.22
N ALA A 57 -10.53 -16.87 7.34
CA ALA A 57 -11.34 -18.06 7.56
C ALA A 57 -10.58 -19.39 7.35
N VAL A 58 -9.42 -19.37 6.69
CA VAL A 58 -8.71 -20.58 6.26
C VAL A 58 -7.31 -20.64 6.86
N ASP A 59 -6.99 -21.74 7.51
CA ASP A 59 -5.61 -22.02 7.97
C ASP A 59 -4.78 -22.51 6.77
N MET A 60 -4.11 -21.57 6.11
CA MET A 60 -3.31 -21.84 4.93
C MET A 60 -1.89 -22.25 5.27
N LYS A 61 -1.31 -23.14 4.44
CA LYS A 61 0.11 -23.41 4.47
C LYS A 61 0.92 -22.14 4.23
N GLU A 62 2.08 -22.05 4.88
CA GLU A 62 2.95 -20.87 4.82
C GLU A 62 3.37 -20.51 3.38
N ASP A 63 3.66 -21.53 2.55
CA ASP A 63 4.04 -21.34 1.15
C ASP A 63 2.91 -20.75 0.28
N ILE A 64 1.65 -21.14 0.52
CA ILE A 64 0.48 -20.58 -0.15
C ILE A 64 0.26 -19.13 0.31
N HIS A 65 0.35 -18.89 1.61
CA HIS A 65 0.22 -17.56 2.19
C HIS A 65 1.27 -16.58 1.61
N ASP A 66 2.53 -17.01 1.58
CA ASP A 66 3.62 -16.22 1.00
C ASP A 66 3.42 -15.96 -0.50
N ALA A 67 2.93 -16.95 -1.23
CA ALA A 67 2.60 -16.79 -2.65
C ALA A 67 1.48 -15.75 -2.87
N ILE A 68 0.43 -15.77 -2.04
CA ILE A 68 -0.64 -14.76 -2.07
C ILE A 68 -0.08 -13.36 -1.80
N ILE A 69 0.71 -13.20 -0.74
CA ILE A 69 1.34 -11.92 -0.40
C ILE A 69 2.16 -11.42 -1.59
N HIS A 70 2.96 -12.29 -2.22
CA HIS A 70 3.78 -11.91 -3.36
C HIS A 70 2.94 -11.45 -4.57
N VAL A 71 1.87 -12.18 -4.89
CA VAL A 71 0.96 -11.81 -6.01
C VAL A 71 0.29 -10.47 -5.74
N VAL A 72 -0.26 -10.27 -4.54
CA VAL A 72 -0.90 -9.01 -4.14
C VAL A 72 0.08 -7.85 -4.22
N TRP A 73 1.27 -8.04 -3.64
CA TRP A 73 2.33 -7.03 -3.67
C TRP A 73 2.74 -6.66 -5.10
N ALA A 74 3.02 -7.66 -5.94
CA ALA A 74 3.45 -7.44 -7.32
C ALA A 74 2.37 -6.71 -8.14
N PHE A 75 1.10 -7.07 -7.94
CA PHE A 75 -0.01 -6.44 -8.64
C PHE A 75 -0.21 -4.98 -8.22
N ILE A 76 -0.26 -4.70 -6.92
CA ILE A 76 -0.41 -3.33 -6.42
C ILE A 76 0.80 -2.49 -6.84
N ASN A 77 2.03 -3.00 -6.70
CA ASN A 77 3.25 -2.27 -7.08
C ASN A 77 3.28 -1.91 -8.57
N ARG A 78 2.88 -2.83 -9.44
CA ARG A 78 2.75 -2.56 -10.88
C ARG A 78 1.75 -1.42 -11.15
N LYS A 79 0.57 -1.47 -10.53
CA LYS A 79 -0.49 -0.47 -10.70
C LYS A 79 -0.12 0.89 -10.11
N ASP A 80 0.55 0.91 -8.97
CA ASP A 80 1.07 2.10 -8.34
C ASP A 80 2.14 2.79 -9.23
N ASN A 81 3.05 2.01 -9.82
CA ASN A 81 4.04 2.54 -10.75
C ASN A 81 3.40 3.10 -12.03
N GLU A 82 2.38 2.43 -12.59
CA GLU A 82 1.60 2.94 -13.73
C GLU A 82 0.95 4.29 -13.37
N ALA A 83 0.32 4.39 -12.20
CA ALA A 83 -0.29 5.64 -11.72
C ALA A 83 0.74 6.75 -11.54
N PHE A 84 1.87 6.45 -10.90
CA PHE A 84 2.99 7.39 -10.73
C PHE A 84 3.48 7.95 -12.08
N LEU A 85 3.75 7.07 -13.05
CA LEU A 85 4.20 7.49 -14.38
C LEU A 85 3.16 8.36 -15.09
N ASN A 86 1.87 8.08 -14.92
CA ASN A 86 0.79 8.90 -15.46
C ASN A 86 0.76 10.29 -14.81
N PHE A 87 0.97 10.40 -13.50
CA PHE A 87 1.05 11.68 -12.81
C PHE A 87 2.22 12.52 -13.32
N ILE A 88 3.41 11.93 -13.46
CA ILE A 88 4.59 12.64 -13.98
C ILE A 88 4.36 13.12 -15.42
N LYS A 89 3.78 12.28 -16.28
CA LYS A 89 3.57 12.62 -17.70
C LYS A 89 2.48 13.66 -17.90
N SER A 90 1.38 13.58 -17.13
CA SER A 90 0.21 14.43 -17.31
C SER A 90 0.23 15.71 -16.46
N GLY A 91 0.99 15.71 -15.36
CA GLY A 91 0.92 16.75 -14.33
C GLY A 91 -0.39 16.73 -13.51
N HIS A 92 -1.24 15.71 -13.72
CA HIS A 92 -2.52 15.59 -13.03
C HIS A 92 -2.41 14.64 -11.85
N TYR A 93 -2.25 15.19 -10.66
CA TYR A 93 -2.18 14.44 -9.40
C TYR A 93 -3.56 14.11 -8.82
N PRO A 94 -3.65 13.17 -7.87
CA PRO A 94 -4.89 12.82 -7.22
C PRO A 94 -5.63 14.02 -6.64
N SER A 95 -6.96 13.97 -6.64
CA SER A 95 -7.81 15.09 -6.17
C SER A 95 -7.54 15.47 -4.72
N VAL A 96 -7.10 14.53 -3.89
CA VAL A 96 -6.69 14.78 -2.51
C VAL A 96 -5.54 15.79 -2.41
N THR A 97 -4.68 15.91 -3.42
CA THR A 97 -3.61 16.92 -3.50
C THR A 97 -4.13 18.36 -3.31
N LYS A 98 -5.33 18.65 -3.82
CA LYS A 98 -5.96 19.97 -3.64
C LYS A 98 -6.31 20.27 -2.19
N ILE A 99 -6.74 19.24 -1.47
CA ILE A 99 -7.04 19.33 -0.02
C ILE A 99 -5.74 19.52 0.75
N LEU A 100 -4.71 18.70 0.42
CA LEU A 100 -3.42 18.75 1.09
C LEU A 100 -2.70 20.08 0.91
N ARG A 101 -2.78 20.72 -0.27
CA ARG A 101 -2.26 22.09 -0.48
C ARG A 101 -2.86 23.09 0.51
N LYS A 102 -4.16 23.00 0.77
CA LYS A 102 -4.81 23.87 1.77
C LYS A 102 -4.32 23.55 3.19
N CYS A 103 -4.14 22.28 3.51
CA CYS A 103 -3.60 21.86 4.81
C CYS A 103 -2.16 22.36 5.02
N VAL A 104 -1.31 22.24 4.00
CA VAL A 104 0.10 22.72 4.02
C VAL A 104 0.19 24.24 4.17
N GLN A 105 -0.77 24.98 3.63
CA GLN A 105 -0.85 26.44 3.77
C GLN A 105 -1.31 26.86 5.18
N SER A 106 -2.06 26.00 5.88
CA SER A 106 -2.41 26.24 7.27
C SER A 106 -1.19 25.97 8.17
N ALA A 107 -1.00 26.75 9.22
CA ALA A 107 0.11 26.56 10.14
C ALA A 107 0.02 25.29 11.01
N ALA A 108 -1.11 24.57 10.93
CA ALA A 108 -1.37 23.38 11.72
C ALA A 108 -0.80 22.11 11.05
N SER A 109 -0.29 21.17 11.85
CA SER A 109 0.05 19.83 11.39
C SER A 109 -1.22 19.06 11.01
N THR A 110 -1.13 18.28 9.94
CA THR A 110 -2.24 17.46 9.46
C THR A 110 -1.90 15.99 9.63
N ASN A 111 -2.84 15.22 10.17
CA ASN A 111 -2.72 13.77 10.27
C ASN A 111 -3.55 13.11 9.17
N ILE A 112 -2.92 12.20 8.43
CA ILE A 112 -3.57 11.31 7.46
C ILE A 112 -3.43 9.89 7.98
N ILE A 113 -4.54 9.17 8.01
CA ILE A 113 -4.60 7.75 8.33
C ILE A 113 -5.09 7.05 7.07
N THR A 114 -4.38 6.03 6.60
CA THR A 114 -4.80 5.25 5.45
C THR A 114 -4.64 3.76 5.68
N THR A 115 -5.58 3.00 5.13
CA THR A 115 -5.52 1.54 5.04
C THR A 115 -4.90 1.06 3.74
N ASN A 116 -4.60 2.00 2.80
CA ASN A 116 -4.09 1.66 1.49
C ASN A 116 -2.62 1.27 1.53
N TYR A 117 -2.28 0.23 0.78
CA TYR A 117 -0.89 -0.20 0.57
C TYR A 117 -0.15 0.66 -0.46
N ASP A 118 -0.89 1.28 -1.42
CA ASP A 118 -0.33 2.13 -2.48
C ASP A 118 0.29 3.43 -1.95
N ARG A 119 1.02 4.15 -2.81
CA ARG A 119 1.73 5.39 -2.47
C ARG A 119 1.05 6.67 -3.00
N LEU A 120 -0.23 6.62 -3.36
CA LEU A 120 -0.93 7.78 -3.91
C LEU A 120 -0.99 8.97 -2.94
N VAL A 121 -1.09 8.67 -1.64
CA VAL A 121 -1.08 9.71 -0.59
C VAL A 121 0.28 10.39 -0.53
N GLU A 122 1.37 9.64 -0.58
CA GLU A 122 2.74 10.14 -0.61
C GLU A 122 2.97 11.03 -1.83
N TYR A 123 2.58 10.59 -3.03
CA TYR A 123 2.66 11.40 -4.25
C TYR A 123 1.86 12.70 -4.13
N SER A 124 0.71 12.65 -3.47
CA SER A 124 -0.14 13.80 -3.24
C SER A 124 0.47 14.78 -2.23
N ILE A 125 1.15 14.28 -1.21
CA ILE A 125 1.87 15.09 -0.23
C ILE A 125 3.02 15.83 -0.92
N ASP A 126 3.85 15.12 -1.69
CA ASP A 126 4.96 15.70 -2.43
C ASP A 126 4.47 16.76 -3.42
N ALA A 127 3.43 16.47 -4.20
CA ALA A 127 2.83 17.42 -5.14
C ALA A 127 2.13 18.62 -4.46
N SER A 128 1.86 18.55 -3.16
CA SER A 128 1.34 19.66 -2.36
C SER A 128 2.41 20.54 -1.74
N GLU A 129 3.69 20.19 -1.93
CA GLU A 129 4.85 20.80 -1.27
C GLU A 129 4.84 20.60 0.26
N GLY A 130 4.14 19.56 0.72
CA GLY A 130 4.10 19.15 2.12
C GLY A 130 5.32 18.31 2.49
N LYS A 131 5.65 18.30 3.77
CA LYS A 131 6.65 17.36 4.30
C LYS A 131 5.95 16.13 4.86
N CYS A 132 6.18 14.97 4.24
CA CYS A 132 5.66 13.70 4.72
C CYS A 132 6.47 13.23 5.94
N ILE A 133 5.79 12.94 7.04
CA ILE A 133 6.33 12.33 8.24
C ILE A 133 5.66 10.96 8.42
N SER A 134 6.35 9.91 8.03
CA SER A 134 5.87 8.52 8.12
C SER A 134 6.54 7.71 9.23
N GLY A 135 7.43 8.34 10.02
CA GLY A 135 8.24 7.65 11.02
C GLY A 135 9.50 6.98 10.46
N PHE A 136 9.68 6.98 9.14
CA PHE A 136 10.86 6.42 8.49
C PHE A 136 11.90 7.50 8.22
N VAL A 137 13.17 7.23 8.58
CA VAL A 137 14.29 8.13 8.43
C VAL A 137 15.41 7.46 7.66
N GLY A 138 15.99 8.17 6.70
CA GLY A 138 17.04 7.72 5.79
C GLY A 138 16.85 8.28 4.40
N ASN A 139 17.76 7.94 3.48
CA ASN A 139 17.66 8.38 2.09
C ASN A 139 17.05 7.29 1.19
N TYR A 140 17.84 6.29 0.78
CA TYR A 140 17.39 5.21 -0.08
C TYR A 140 16.82 4.04 0.71
N ILE A 141 17.48 3.66 1.80
CA ILE A 141 16.99 2.68 2.75
C ILE A 141 16.64 3.47 4.02
N LYS A 142 15.35 3.52 4.31
CA LYS A 142 14.82 4.23 5.47
C LYS A 142 14.51 3.21 6.56
N GLN A 143 14.82 3.54 7.81
CA GLN A 143 14.48 2.72 8.97
C GLN A 143 13.40 3.42 9.78
N PHE A 144 12.45 2.66 10.28
CA PHE A 144 11.44 3.20 11.19
C PHE A 144 12.10 3.57 12.52
N GLN A 145 11.91 4.80 12.95
CA GLN A 145 12.41 5.31 14.22
C GLN A 145 11.29 5.76 15.14
N SER A 146 10.53 6.76 14.74
CA SER A 146 9.41 7.28 15.52
C SER A 146 8.62 8.30 14.71
N PHE A 147 7.40 8.61 15.18
CA PHE A 147 6.62 9.74 14.67
C PHE A 147 6.97 11.00 15.49
N ASP A 148 7.85 11.84 14.97
CA ASP A 148 8.11 13.16 15.54
C ASP A 148 7.92 14.24 14.45
N GLY A 149 6.68 14.62 14.24
CA GLY A 149 6.28 15.70 13.33
C GLY A 149 6.17 17.07 14.00
N SER A 150 6.37 17.15 15.31
CA SER A 150 6.10 18.36 16.11
C SER A 150 6.96 19.56 15.72
N ASN A 151 8.15 19.31 15.19
CA ASN A 151 9.14 20.34 14.86
C ASN A 151 9.12 20.83 13.42
N TYR A 152 8.22 20.31 12.58
CA TYR A 152 8.20 20.64 11.15
C TYR A 152 7.00 21.50 10.78
N LYS A 153 7.27 22.69 10.23
CA LYS A 153 6.24 23.48 9.54
C LYS A 153 5.77 22.73 8.27
N ARG A 154 4.49 22.81 7.97
CA ARG A 154 3.85 22.13 6.81
C ARG A 154 3.99 20.60 6.86
N ALA A 155 4.09 20.03 8.06
CA ALA A 155 4.17 18.59 8.23
C ALA A 155 2.80 17.93 8.03
N ILE A 156 2.85 16.81 7.30
CA ILE A 156 1.74 15.89 7.16
C ILE A 156 2.20 14.56 7.75
N ASN A 157 1.62 14.19 8.89
CA ASN A 157 1.87 12.90 9.50
C ASN A 157 1.05 11.84 8.75
N LEU A 158 1.73 10.85 8.18
CA LEU A 158 1.11 9.78 7.42
C LEU A 158 1.20 8.45 8.19
N PHE A 159 0.04 7.91 8.55
CA PHE A 159 -0.10 6.64 9.24
C PHE A 159 -0.69 5.59 8.28
N LYS A 160 0.12 4.63 7.85
CA LYS A 160 -0.31 3.49 7.03
C LYS A 160 -0.52 2.29 7.95
N VAL A 161 -1.77 2.09 8.38
CA VAL A 161 -2.09 1.13 9.46
C VAL A 161 -2.00 -0.33 9.02
N HIS A 162 -2.08 -0.61 7.72
CA HIS A 162 -1.95 -1.95 7.15
C HIS A 162 -0.58 -2.18 6.48
N GLY A 163 0.34 -1.21 6.58
CA GLY A 163 1.64 -1.28 5.90
C GLY A 163 1.65 -0.59 4.54
N SER A 164 2.71 -0.81 3.77
CA SER A 164 2.92 -0.21 2.45
C SER A 164 3.71 -1.14 1.53
N ILE A 165 3.49 -1.01 0.23
CA ILE A 165 4.21 -1.80 -0.78
C ILE A 165 5.72 -1.55 -0.82
N ASP A 166 6.19 -0.46 -0.23
CA ASP A 166 7.61 -0.10 -0.12
C ASP A 166 8.22 -0.45 1.24
N TRP A 167 7.49 -1.14 2.11
CA TRP A 167 7.98 -1.59 3.42
C TRP A 167 8.40 -3.05 3.37
N PHE A 168 9.59 -3.34 3.86
CA PHE A 168 10.18 -4.66 3.88
C PHE A 168 10.73 -4.99 5.27
N LYS A 169 10.70 -6.26 5.62
CA LYS A 169 11.33 -6.73 6.85
C LYS A 169 12.76 -7.14 6.56
N HIS A 170 13.73 -6.53 7.25
CA HIS A 170 15.14 -6.91 7.09
C HIS A 170 15.36 -8.31 7.67
N LYS A 171 15.80 -9.26 6.85
CA LYS A 171 15.93 -10.68 7.23
C LYS A 171 16.80 -10.90 8.48
N THR A 172 17.91 -10.18 8.60
CA THR A 172 18.90 -10.39 9.65
C THR A 172 18.56 -9.67 10.96
N HIS A 173 17.98 -8.48 10.88
CA HIS A 173 17.77 -7.63 12.05
C HIS A 173 16.30 -7.53 12.49
N GLY A 174 15.38 -8.05 11.68
CA GLY A 174 13.94 -7.98 11.97
C GLY A 174 13.32 -6.59 11.89
N ASN A 175 14.12 -5.55 11.62
CA ASN A 175 13.64 -4.18 11.54
C ASN A 175 12.83 -3.95 10.27
N THR A 176 11.78 -3.14 10.36
CA THR A 176 11.05 -2.67 9.18
C THR A 176 11.86 -1.57 8.51
N ILE A 177 12.09 -1.74 7.22
CA ILE A 177 12.74 -0.77 6.35
C ILE A 177 11.76 -0.32 5.26
N ALA A 178 11.95 0.90 4.75
CA ALA A 178 11.25 1.38 3.58
C ALA A 178 12.27 1.78 2.50
N THR A 179 11.92 1.61 1.23
CA THR A 179 12.78 1.95 0.11
C THR A 179 12.03 2.77 -0.93
N ASN A 180 12.74 3.62 -1.65
CA ASN A 180 12.19 4.38 -2.77
C ASN A 180 12.32 3.65 -4.11
N PHE A 181 12.80 2.42 -4.14
CA PHE A 181 12.88 1.65 -5.37
C PHE A 181 11.49 1.21 -5.83
N TYR A 182 11.23 1.40 -7.12
CA TYR A 182 9.95 1.08 -7.74
C TYR A 182 9.88 -0.36 -8.27
N ASP A 183 11.03 -0.99 -8.48
CA ASP A 183 11.12 -2.38 -8.92
C ASP A 183 12.03 -3.16 -7.96
N VAL A 184 11.41 -3.91 -7.06
CA VAL A 184 12.07 -4.82 -6.12
C VAL A 184 11.59 -6.26 -6.36
N SER A 185 11.29 -6.60 -7.61
CA SER A 185 10.74 -7.90 -8.02
C SER A 185 11.63 -9.11 -7.71
N HIS A 186 12.81 -8.91 -7.13
CA HIS A 186 13.81 -9.94 -6.88
C HIS A 186 14.30 -10.03 -5.42
N PHE A 187 13.53 -9.51 -4.46
CA PHE A 187 13.87 -9.66 -3.04
C PHE A 187 13.08 -10.77 -2.38
#